data_cdc011e8b3ead578fc903ff6b3e01b1e
#
_entry.id   cdc011e8b3ead578fc903ff6b3e01b1e
#
_cell.length_a   1.000
_cell.length_b   1.000
_cell.length_c   1.000
_cell.angle_alpha   90.00
_cell.angle_beta   90.00
_cell.angle_gamma   90.00
#
_symmetry.space_group_name_H-M   'P 1'
#
loop_
_entity.id
_entity.type
_entity.pdbx_description
1 polymer ?
#
loop_
_entity_poly.entity_id
_entity_poly.type
_entity_poly.pdbx_seq_one_letter_code
_entity_poly.pdbx_strand_id
1 'polypeptide(L)'
;MAEPGSKKESRKSIFSLKPKDLKVKIKTEGTTALVSESKAKTVNLKAGEYHLPSLDLLDSPPPLEARQIKEDLTNNARILEETLDDFGISVKVTDIERGPIITRYELEPAPGVKVNRIVALSDDIALVMKAQSVRIVAPIPGKAKVGVEVPNTQSSFVYLKEVLSSKEFQDGDAKLPLALGKDIAGQAVIASLEDMPHILIAGTTGSGKTVCVNSLILSLLFKTSPDELKFVMIDPKMVELAPFNGLPHMLCPVVTDARKTSFALNWVVNEMEERYRLLAKAGARNIEVYNQNNEKFPYIIIIIDEFADLMMVAREEIESAITRLAQLSRAVGIHLILATQRPSVNVITGVIKANLPCRVSFKVASKVDSRTVLDMNGADKLLGKGDMLFLKPQDSKLTRAQGALVSDKEIDRVVSFIKSQAEPVYDEEVLKEQRKSTSTGGEKDELYEEAVRIIIESNQASVSILQRRMRLGYTRAARIIDVMESEGLVGPYEGSKPRKILVDRQEWLKEDMAKRGIR
;
A
#
# COMPACT_ATOMS: atom_id res chain seq x y z
N MET A 1 -9.72 77.52 -39.36
CA MET A 1 -8.78 76.61 -38.75
C MET A 1 -9.61 75.58 -38.05
N ALA A 2 -9.74 74.37 -38.61
CA ALA A 2 -10.65 73.34 -38.21
C ALA A 2 -9.89 72.25 -37.42
N GLU A 3 -10.37 71.90 -36.25
CA GLU A 3 -9.92 70.72 -35.53
C GLU A 3 -10.51 69.42 -36.14
N PRO A 4 -9.75 68.32 -36.22
CA PRO A 4 -10.29 67.03 -36.70
C PRO A 4 -10.85 66.22 -35.52
N GLY A 5 -12.12 65.85 -35.63
CA GLY A 5 -12.85 65.03 -34.72
C GLY A 5 -12.34 63.58 -34.62
N SER A 6 -12.24 63.11 -33.34
CA SER A 6 -11.92 61.72 -33.02
C SER A 6 -13.18 60.84 -33.20
N LYS A 7 -13.15 59.94 -34.18
CA LYS A 7 -14.09 58.82 -34.28
C LYS A 7 -13.75 57.74 -33.26
N LYS A 8 -14.57 57.59 -32.21
CA LYS A 8 -14.60 56.40 -31.38
C LYS A 8 -15.28 55.27 -32.15
N GLU A 9 -14.51 54.32 -32.65
CA GLU A 9 -15.04 53.03 -33.10
C GLU A 9 -15.46 52.20 -31.89
N SER A 10 -16.76 51.94 -31.83
CA SER A 10 -17.32 51.01 -30.84
C SER A 10 -16.95 49.57 -31.26
N ARG A 11 -16.08 48.92 -30.47
CA ARG A 11 -15.89 47.48 -30.54
C ARG A 11 -17.20 46.79 -30.16
N LYS A 12 -17.91 46.24 -31.11
CA LYS A 12 -19.04 45.33 -30.89
C LYS A 12 -18.49 44.06 -30.29
N SER A 13 -18.94 43.72 -29.05
CA SER A 13 -18.71 42.44 -28.42
C SER A 13 -19.45 41.36 -29.23
N ILE A 14 -18.68 40.54 -29.92
CA ILE A 14 -19.19 39.33 -30.56
C ILE A 14 -18.96 38.21 -29.55
N PHE A 15 -19.90 38.00 -28.67
CA PHE A 15 -20.09 36.70 -27.99
C PHE A 15 -21.24 36.84 -26.98
N SER A 16 -22.48 36.74 -27.46
CA SER A 16 -23.61 36.37 -26.62
C SER A 16 -24.14 35.03 -27.13
N LEU A 17 -23.51 33.95 -26.72
CA LEU A 17 -24.09 32.61 -26.84
C LEU A 17 -24.98 32.34 -25.65
N LYS A 18 -26.23 31.99 -25.90
CA LYS A 18 -27.24 31.65 -24.90
C LYS A 18 -26.82 30.37 -24.14
N PRO A 19 -27.21 30.19 -22.86
CA PRO A 19 -26.75 29.08 -21.99
C PRO A 19 -27.27 27.67 -22.36
N LYS A 20 -27.63 27.42 -23.62
CA LYS A 20 -28.28 26.17 -24.01
C LYS A 20 -27.35 25.04 -24.44
N ASP A 21 -26.04 25.25 -24.58
CA ASP A 21 -25.14 24.27 -25.20
C ASP A 21 -24.18 23.55 -24.21
N LEU A 22 -24.25 23.81 -22.91
CA LEU A 22 -23.48 23.10 -21.92
C LEU A 22 -24.14 21.76 -21.58
N LYS A 23 -23.56 20.67 -22.06
CA LYS A 23 -23.97 19.31 -21.66
C LYS A 23 -23.36 18.97 -20.29
N VAL A 24 -24.15 19.17 -19.24
CA VAL A 24 -23.78 18.66 -17.91
C VAL A 24 -24.09 17.16 -17.88
N LYS A 25 -23.06 16.31 -17.92
CA LYS A 25 -23.21 14.88 -17.74
C LYS A 25 -23.09 14.56 -16.25
N ILE A 26 -24.22 14.50 -15.56
CA ILE A 26 -24.32 13.85 -14.27
C ILE A 26 -24.69 12.40 -14.57
N LYS A 27 -23.70 11.49 -14.61
CA LYS A 27 -23.98 10.06 -14.65
C LYS A 27 -24.37 9.62 -13.24
N THR A 28 -25.66 9.69 -12.94
CA THR A 28 -26.27 8.93 -11.88
C THR A 28 -26.79 7.63 -12.51
N GLU A 29 -26.08 6.53 -12.37
CA GLU A 29 -26.69 5.24 -12.57
C GLU A 29 -27.67 5.01 -11.43
N GLY A 30 -28.95 5.13 -11.77
CA GLY A 30 -30.04 4.74 -10.90
C GLY A 30 -30.08 3.21 -10.77
N THR A 31 -29.34 2.68 -9.81
CA THR A 31 -29.67 1.37 -9.27
C THR A 31 -30.87 1.59 -8.37
N THR A 32 -32.07 1.40 -8.89
CA THR A 32 -33.29 1.22 -8.11
C THR A 32 -33.12 -0.08 -7.33
N ALA A 33 -32.36 -0.03 -6.26
CA ALA A 33 -32.37 -1.09 -5.26
C ALA A 33 -33.71 -0.96 -4.52
N LEU A 34 -34.60 -1.89 -4.79
CA LEU A 34 -35.74 -2.18 -3.94
C LEU A 34 -35.21 -2.43 -2.53
N VAL A 35 -35.39 -1.44 -1.65
CA VAL A 35 -35.17 -1.58 -0.22
C VAL A 35 -36.27 -2.52 0.28
N SER A 36 -36.01 -3.82 0.21
CA SER A 36 -36.74 -4.77 1.03
C SER A 36 -36.10 -4.72 2.42
N GLU A 37 -36.84 -4.24 3.41
CA GLU A 37 -36.51 -4.44 4.82
C GLU A 37 -36.38 -5.94 5.10
N SER A 38 -35.18 -6.49 4.92
CA SER A 38 -34.88 -7.85 5.39
C SER A 38 -34.54 -7.76 6.87
N LYS A 39 -35.49 -8.15 7.72
CA LYS A 39 -35.20 -8.54 9.11
C LYS A 39 -33.99 -9.46 9.09
N ALA A 40 -32.96 -9.11 9.87
CA ALA A 40 -31.77 -9.93 10.07
C ALA A 40 -32.21 -11.39 10.38
N LYS A 41 -32.08 -12.27 9.40
CA LYS A 41 -32.24 -13.71 9.62
C LYS A 41 -30.96 -14.13 10.34
N THR A 42 -31.10 -14.49 11.61
CA THR A 42 -30.08 -15.29 12.29
C THR A 42 -29.88 -16.58 11.50
N VAL A 43 -28.83 -16.62 10.72
CA VAL A 43 -28.39 -17.81 10.00
C VAL A 43 -27.86 -18.76 11.06
N ASN A 44 -28.59 -19.86 11.32
CA ASN A 44 -28.09 -20.97 12.13
C ASN A 44 -26.97 -21.65 11.33
N LEU A 45 -25.71 -21.30 11.68
CA LEU A 45 -24.50 -21.88 11.11
C LEU A 45 -24.45 -23.37 11.44
N LYS A 46 -24.42 -24.23 10.43
CA LYS A 46 -24.06 -25.63 10.61
C LYS A 46 -22.59 -25.71 10.97
N ALA A 47 -22.23 -26.32 12.06
CA ALA A 47 -20.86 -26.50 12.49
C ALA A 47 -20.06 -27.20 11.39
N GLY A 48 -19.04 -26.53 10.82
CA GLY A 48 -18.10 -27.08 9.85
C GLY A 48 -18.06 -26.45 8.46
N GLU A 49 -18.89 -25.44 8.14
CA GLU A 49 -18.88 -24.75 6.84
C GLU A 49 -18.51 -23.29 7.04
N TYR A 50 -17.42 -22.83 6.38
CA TYR A 50 -17.00 -21.43 6.44
C TYR A 50 -17.94 -20.57 5.58
N HIS A 51 -18.42 -19.48 6.14
CA HIS A 51 -19.27 -18.52 5.45
C HIS A 51 -18.55 -17.19 5.24
N LEU A 52 -18.60 -16.68 4.01
CA LEU A 52 -18.08 -15.35 3.70
C LEU A 52 -18.89 -14.28 4.46
N PRO A 53 -18.24 -13.15 4.85
CA PRO A 53 -18.92 -12.04 5.49
C PRO A 53 -20.04 -11.47 4.63
N SER A 54 -21.19 -11.12 5.26
CA SER A 54 -22.27 -10.42 4.58
C SER A 54 -21.98 -8.92 4.52
N LEU A 55 -22.40 -8.28 3.41
CA LEU A 55 -22.32 -6.82 3.26
C LEU A 55 -23.12 -6.05 4.34
N ASP A 56 -23.97 -6.71 5.11
CA ASP A 56 -24.70 -6.10 6.23
C ASP A 56 -23.80 -5.75 7.42
N LEU A 57 -22.59 -6.31 7.47
CA LEU A 57 -21.57 -5.94 8.45
C LEU A 57 -20.96 -4.55 8.19
N LEU A 58 -21.16 -4.00 6.98
CA LEU A 58 -20.69 -2.69 6.59
C LEU A 58 -21.79 -1.64 6.67
N ASP A 59 -21.39 -0.43 7.02
CA ASP A 59 -22.30 0.69 7.15
C ASP A 59 -22.88 1.10 5.79
N SER A 60 -24.19 1.33 5.77
CA SER A 60 -24.87 1.76 4.55
C SER A 60 -24.61 3.25 4.29
N PRO A 61 -24.33 3.62 3.04
CA PRO A 61 -24.13 5.02 2.69
C PRO A 61 -25.39 5.85 2.93
N PRO A 62 -25.29 7.14 3.29
CA PRO A 62 -26.42 8.05 3.33
C PRO A 62 -27.15 8.09 1.99
N PRO A 63 -28.48 8.35 1.94
CA PRO A 63 -29.24 8.47 0.70
C PRO A 63 -28.59 9.46 -0.28
N LEU A 64 -28.69 9.19 -1.58
CA LEU A 64 -28.11 10.04 -2.64
C LEU A 64 -28.56 11.49 -2.56
N GLU A 65 -29.80 11.73 -2.16
CA GLU A 65 -30.39 13.07 -1.99
C GLU A 65 -29.64 13.88 -0.91
N ALA A 66 -29.21 13.25 0.17
CA ALA A 66 -28.44 13.88 1.25
C ALA A 66 -26.99 14.20 0.84
N ARG A 67 -26.50 13.60 -0.27
CA ARG A 67 -25.16 13.83 -0.81
C ARG A 67 -25.14 14.80 -1.99
N GLN A 68 -26.32 15.13 -2.57
CA GLN A 68 -26.42 16.08 -3.68
C GLN A 68 -26.37 17.50 -3.17
N ILE A 69 -25.27 18.17 -3.46
CA ILE A 69 -25.08 19.58 -3.17
C ILE A 69 -25.40 20.36 -4.42
N LYS A 70 -26.23 21.39 -4.27
CA LYS A 70 -26.51 22.35 -5.36
C LYS A 70 -25.32 23.30 -5.52
N GLU A 71 -24.35 22.90 -6.31
CA GLU A 71 -23.25 23.75 -6.73
C GLU A 71 -23.56 24.29 -8.13
N ASP A 72 -23.35 25.59 -8.33
CA ASP A 72 -23.56 26.20 -9.64
C ASP A 72 -22.37 25.92 -10.56
N LEU A 73 -22.38 24.73 -11.15
CA LEU A 73 -21.34 24.26 -12.06
C LEU A 73 -21.19 25.15 -13.30
N THR A 74 -22.29 25.76 -13.74
CA THR A 74 -22.28 26.62 -14.92
C THR A 74 -21.61 27.96 -14.62
N ASN A 75 -21.84 28.52 -13.45
CA ASN A 75 -21.15 29.74 -13.02
C ASN A 75 -19.65 29.50 -12.82
N ASN A 76 -19.27 28.36 -12.24
CA ASN A 76 -17.86 27.98 -12.10
C ASN A 76 -17.16 27.80 -13.46
N ALA A 77 -17.85 27.23 -14.45
CA ALA A 77 -17.34 27.12 -15.82
C ALA A 77 -17.08 28.50 -16.45
N ARG A 78 -18.00 29.45 -16.25
CA ARG A 78 -17.85 30.83 -16.74
C ARG A 78 -16.68 31.54 -16.09
N ILE A 79 -16.55 31.43 -14.76
CA ILE A 79 -15.41 32.01 -14.02
C ILE A 79 -14.09 31.46 -14.56
N LEU A 80 -14.02 30.16 -14.87
CA LEU A 80 -12.82 29.53 -15.42
C LEU A 80 -12.48 30.04 -16.82
N GLU A 81 -13.48 30.22 -17.70
CA GLU A 81 -13.28 30.80 -19.03
C GLU A 81 -12.80 32.25 -18.96
N GLU A 82 -13.49 33.11 -18.15
CA GLU A 82 -13.13 34.50 -17.92
C GLU A 82 -11.70 34.63 -17.36
N THR A 83 -11.36 33.82 -16.36
CA THR A 83 -10.00 33.82 -15.77
C THR A 83 -8.93 33.52 -16.79
N LEU A 84 -9.12 32.49 -17.62
CA LEU A 84 -8.12 32.14 -18.65
C LEU A 84 -8.04 33.20 -19.76
N ASP A 85 -9.15 33.85 -20.10
CA ASP A 85 -9.17 34.96 -21.08
C ASP A 85 -8.42 36.18 -20.56
N ASP A 86 -8.53 36.52 -19.25
CA ASP A 86 -7.75 37.57 -18.57
C ASP A 86 -6.23 37.34 -18.69
N PHE A 87 -5.80 36.08 -18.69
CA PHE A 87 -4.40 35.70 -18.95
C PHE A 87 -4.07 35.57 -20.46
N GLY A 88 -4.98 35.98 -21.36
CA GLY A 88 -4.79 35.91 -22.78
C GLY A 88 -4.79 34.49 -23.35
N ILE A 89 -5.56 33.58 -22.73
CA ILE A 89 -5.73 32.20 -23.14
C ILE A 89 -7.21 31.95 -23.39
N SER A 90 -7.61 31.99 -24.64
CA SER A 90 -9.01 31.74 -25.04
C SER A 90 -9.28 30.23 -25.03
N VAL A 91 -10.25 29.82 -24.23
CA VAL A 91 -10.72 28.44 -24.09
C VAL A 91 -12.25 28.41 -24.06
N LYS A 92 -12.81 27.24 -24.33
CA LYS A 92 -14.24 26.98 -24.17
C LYS A 92 -14.44 25.73 -23.30
N VAL A 93 -15.30 25.83 -22.27
CA VAL A 93 -15.74 24.66 -21.50
C VAL A 93 -16.80 23.92 -22.33
N THR A 94 -16.53 22.68 -22.66
CA THR A 94 -17.38 21.86 -23.51
C THR A 94 -18.16 20.80 -22.75
N ASP A 95 -17.55 20.25 -21.69
CA ASP A 95 -18.16 19.22 -20.86
C ASP A 95 -17.79 19.45 -19.38
N ILE A 96 -18.69 19.04 -18.50
CA ILE A 96 -18.48 19.07 -17.05
C ILE A 96 -18.80 17.69 -16.50
N GLU A 97 -17.81 17.04 -15.87
CA GLU A 97 -17.96 15.75 -15.19
C GLU A 97 -17.84 15.98 -13.69
N ARG A 98 -18.90 15.67 -12.92
CA ARG A 98 -18.90 15.78 -11.47
C ARG A 98 -18.68 14.43 -10.83
N GLY A 99 -17.62 14.32 -10.05
CA GLY A 99 -17.29 13.15 -9.23
C GLY A 99 -17.58 13.36 -7.74
N PRO A 100 -17.20 12.38 -6.91
CA PRO A 100 -17.47 12.43 -5.45
C PRO A 100 -16.72 13.57 -4.74
N ILE A 101 -15.50 13.89 -5.16
CA ILE A 101 -14.63 14.88 -4.50
C ILE A 101 -14.21 16.03 -5.40
N ILE A 102 -14.21 15.84 -6.71
CA ILE A 102 -13.81 16.86 -7.68
C ILE A 102 -14.81 16.97 -8.80
N THR A 103 -14.84 18.15 -9.41
CA THR A 103 -15.49 18.38 -10.70
C THR A 103 -14.43 18.62 -11.75
N ARG A 104 -14.51 17.91 -12.88
CA ARG A 104 -13.63 18.10 -14.04
C ARG A 104 -14.34 18.96 -15.07
N TYR A 105 -13.72 20.07 -15.44
CA TYR A 105 -14.10 20.92 -16.55
C TYR A 105 -13.23 20.57 -17.74
N GLU A 106 -13.84 20.13 -18.85
CA GLU A 106 -13.13 19.85 -20.09
C GLU A 106 -13.08 21.11 -20.96
N LEU A 107 -11.86 21.59 -21.19
CA LEU A 107 -11.60 22.80 -21.96
C LEU A 107 -11.13 22.45 -23.37
N GLU A 108 -11.67 23.13 -24.35
CA GLU A 108 -11.18 23.15 -25.74
C GLU A 108 -10.39 24.46 -25.95
N PRO A 109 -9.05 24.40 -26.04
CA PRO A 109 -8.22 25.57 -26.28
C PRO A 109 -8.41 26.08 -27.72
N ALA A 110 -8.40 27.40 -27.92
CA ALA A 110 -8.38 27.98 -29.23
C ALA A 110 -7.12 27.58 -30.05
N PRO A 111 -7.19 27.53 -31.39
CA PRO A 111 -6.03 27.21 -32.21
C PRO A 111 -4.82 28.10 -31.88
N GLY A 112 -3.64 27.49 -31.73
CA GLY A 112 -2.39 28.19 -31.39
C GLY A 112 -2.10 28.34 -29.89
N VAL A 113 -3.01 27.98 -29.00
CA VAL A 113 -2.78 28.00 -27.55
C VAL A 113 -1.86 26.85 -27.17
N LYS A 114 -0.73 27.18 -26.55
CA LYS A 114 0.19 26.18 -26.01
C LYS A 114 -0.35 25.63 -24.67
N VAL A 115 -0.55 24.32 -24.60
CA VAL A 115 -1.09 23.61 -23.43
C VAL A 115 -0.32 23.93 -22.14
N ASN A 116 1.02 24.03 -22.21
CA ASN A 116 1.86 24.35 -21.05
C ASN A 116 1.55 25.72 -20.42
N ARG A 117 0.98 26.69 -21.18
CA ARG A 117 0.54 27.96 -20.60
C ARG A 117 -0.65 27.77 -19.65
N ILE A 118 -1.57 26.88 -20.01
CA ILE A 118 -2.71 26.54 -19.14
C ILE A 118 -2.21 25.81 -17.89
N VAL A 119 -1.31 24.83 -18.05
CA VAL A 119 -0.75 24.05 -16.91
C VAL A 119 -0.01 24.95 -15.91
N ALA A 120 0.68 26.00 -16.40
CA ALA A 120 1.40 26.94 -15.55
C ALA A 120 0.47 27.77 -14.64
N LEU A 121 -0.78 27.99 -15.03
CA LEU A 121 -1.78 28.78 -14.29
C LEU A 121 -2.54 27.98 -13.23
N SER A 122 -2.10 26.78 -12.89
CA SER A 122 -2.82 25.92 -11.93
C SER A 122 -3.07 26.59 -10.56
N ASP A 123 -2.15 27.41 -10.10
CA ASP A 123 -2.23 28.07 -8.79
C ASP A 123 -3.09 29.36 -8.89
N ASP A 124 -3.03 30.07 -10.01
CA ASP A 124 -3.89 31.24 -10.29
C ASP A 124 -5.37 30.82 -10.43
N ILE A 125 -5.62 29.73 -11.15
CA ILE A 125 -6.96 29.13 -11.25
C ILE A 125 -7.45 28.69 -9.87
N ALA A 126 -6.60 28.06 -9.06
CA ALA A 126 -6.98 27.64 -7.70
C ALA A 126 -7.39 28.84 -6.85
N LEU A 127 -6.68 29.96 -6.95
CA LEU A 127 -7.01 31.21 -6.22
C LEU A 127 -8.40 31.74 -6.61
N VAL A 128 -8.68 31.87 -7.92
CA VAL A 128 -9.95 32.44 -8.40
C VAL A 128 -11.13 31.50 -8.10
N MET A 129 -10.91 30.19 -8.24
CA MET A 129 -11.91 29.17 -7.92
C MET A 129 -12.08 28.95 -6.40
N LYS A 130 -11.32 29.67 -5.55
CA LYS A 130 -11.29 29.51 -4.08
C LYS A 130 -11.05 28.05 -3.66
N ALA A 131 -10.22 27.33 -4.46
CA ALA A 131 -9.92 25.93 -4.26
C ALA A 131 -8.57 25.77 -3.55
N GLN A 132 -8.43 24.73 -2.71
CA GLN A 132 -7.17 24.43 -2.03
C GLN A 132 -6.04 24.07 -3.01
N SER A 133 -6.38 23.37 -4.09
CA SER A 133 -5.47 23.04 -5.20
C SER A 133 -6.29 22.69 -6.44
N VAL A 134 -5.73 22.95 -7.63
CA VAL A 134 -6.29 22.54 -8.90
C VAL A 134 -5.30 21.67 -9.63
N ARG A 135 -5.76 20.56 -10.21
CA ARG A 135 -4.94 19.68 -11.03
C ARG A 135 -5.35 19.82 -12.50
N ILE A 136 -4.37 20.03 -13.36
CA ILE A 136 -4.62 20.15 -14.80
C ILE A 136 -4.10 18.90 -15.50
N VAL A 137 -4.97 18.22 -16.23
CA VAL A 137 -4.69 17.04 -17.06
C VAL A 137 -4.65 17.47 -18.52
N ALA A 138 -3.48 17.46 -19.10
CA ALA A 138 -3.31 18.03 -20.44
C ALA A 138 -2.29 17.23 -21.28
N PRO A 139 -2.73 16.60 -22.36
CA PRO A 139 -4.12 16.48 -22.82
C PRO A 139 -4.93 15.43 -22.01
N ILE A 140 -6.27 15.51 -22.09
CA ILE A 140 -7.11 14.40 -21.62
C ILE A 140 -6.88 13.20 -22.53
N PRO A 141 -6.62 12.02 -22.00
CA PRO A 141 -6.41 10.82 -22.80
C PRO A 141 -7.56 10.52 -23.76
N GLY A 142 -7.21 10.40 -25.05
CA GLY A 142 -8.20 10.12 -26.10
C GLY A 142 -9.07 11.31 -26.53
N LYS A 143 -8.86 12.51 -25.97
CA LYS A 143 -9.57 13.74 -26.32
C LYS A 143 -8.58 14.86 -26.62
N ALA A 144 -8.86 15.70 -27.61
CA ALA A 144 -8.10 16.93 -27.91
C ALA A 144 -8.50 18.08 -26.95
N LYS A 145 -8.57 17.80 -25.65
CA LYS A 145 -9.05 18.71 -24.63
C LYS A 145 -8.12 18.74 -23.41
N VAL A 146 -8.25 19.79 -22.62
CA VAL A 146 -7.56 19.94 -21.33
C VAL A 146 -8.59 19.78 -20.21
N GLY A 147 -8.31 18.95 -19.22
CA GLY A 147 -9.14 18.77 -18.04
C GLY A 147 -8.63 19.63 -16.88
N VAL A 148 -9.50 20.47 -16.33
CA VAL A 148 -9.24 21.22 -15.10
C VAL A 148 -10.06 20.57 -13.98
N GLU A 149 -9.38 19.96 -13.02
CA GLU A 149 -9.97 19.24 -11.91
C GLU A 149 -10.01 20.17 -10.68
N VAL A 150 -11.22 20.61 -10.33
CA VAL A 150 -11.48 21.54 -9.23
C VAL A 150 -12.15 20.77 -8.09
N PRO A 151 -11.67 20.90 -6.82
CA PRO A 151 -12.32 20.30 -5.67
C PRO A 151 -13.78 20.77 -5.52
N ASN A 152 -14.67 19.84 -5.20
CA ASN A 152 -16.03 20.17 -4.84
C ASN A 152 -16.04 20.93 -3.51
N THR A 153 -16.95 21.88 -3.36
CA THR A 153 -17.14 22.64 -2.11
C THR A 153 -17.44 21.71 -0.94
N GLN A 154 -18.17 20.64 -1.20
CA GLN A 154 -18.39 19.55 -0.26
C GLN A 154 -18.09 18.23 -0.97
N SER A 155 -17.21 17.45 -0.36
CA SER A 155 -16.82 16.12 -0.85
C SER A 155 -17.74 15.04 -0.28
N SER A 156 -18.10 14.06 -1.11
CA SER A 156 -18.80 12.85 -0.68
C SER A 156 -17.83 11.73 -0.39
N PHE A 157 -17.98 11.03 0.74
CA PHE A 157 -17.23 9.82 1.00
C PHE A 157 -17.73 8.68 0.08
N VAL A 158 -16.80 7.84 -0.35
CA VAL A 158 -17.10 6.59 -1.04
C VAL A 158 -17.05 5.47 0.00
N TYR A 159 -18.17 4.82 0.27
CA TYR A 159 -18.25 3.75 1.27
C TYR A 159 -17.79 2.43 0.65
N LEU A 160 -17.06 1.61 1.43
CA LEU A 160 -16.61 0.29 0.95
C LEU A 160 -17.79 -0.58 0.50
N LYS A 161 -18.89 -0.56 1.24
CA LYS A 161 -20.13 -1.28 0.86
C LYS A 161 -20.62 -0.97 -0.55
N GLU A 162 -20.53 0.30 -0.99
CA GLU A 162 -20.94 0.67 -2.35
C GLU A 162 -20.05 0.05 -3.43
N VAL A 163 -18.74 0.00 -3.16
CA VAL A 163 -17.78 -0.55 -4.11
C VAL A 163 -17.90 -2.07 -4.17
N LEU A 164 -18.04 -2.73 -3.02
CA LEU A 164 -18.26 -4.18 -2.95
C LEU A 164 -19.62 -4.60 -3.53
N SER A 165 -20.64 -3.73 -3.50
CA SER A 165 -21.96 -4.00 -4.09
C SER A 165 -22.02 -3.73 -5.60
N SER A 166 -20.96 -3.18 -6.19
CA SER A 166 -20.92 -2.89 -7.63
C SER A 166 -20.89 -4.16 -8.46
N LYS A 167 -21.39 -4.09 -9.70
CA LYS A 167 -21.37 -5.22 -10.63
C LYS A 167 -19.95 -5.66 -10.94
N GLU A 168 -19.04 -4.70 -11.09
CA GLU A 168 -17.63 -4.94 -11.38
C GLU A 168 -16.96 -5.80 -10.29
N PHE A 169 -17.40 -5.68 -9.04
CA PHE A 169 -16.88 -6.50 -7.94
C PHE A 169 -17.62 -7.83 -7.82
N GLN A 170 -18.95 -7.83 -7.89
CA GLN A 170 -19.77 -9.03 -7.66
C GLN A 170 -19.68 -10.03 -8.83
N ASP A 171 -19.84 -9.55 -10.05
CA ASP A 171 -19.91 -10.36 -11.28
C ASP A 171 -18.52 -10.57 -11.90
N GLY A 172 -17.47 -9.94 -11.34
CA GLY A 172 -16.10 -10.09 -11.83
C GLY A 172 -15.54 -11.49 -11.59
N ASP A 173 -14.84 -12.04 -12.60
CA ASP A 173 -14.22 -13.38 -12.54
C ASP A 173 -12.95 -13.44 -11.68
N ALA A 174 -12.46 -12.28 -11.20
CA ALA A 174 -11.24 -12.19 -10.41
C ALA A 174 -11.38 -12.92 -9.07
N LYS A 175 -10.41 -13.78 -8.74
CA LYS A 175 -10.37 -14.49 -7.45
C LYS A 175 -9.89 -13.59 -6.32
N LEU A 176 -8.98 -12.64 -6.63
CA LEU A 176 -8.38 -11.71 -5.68
C LEU A 176 -8.71 -10.25 -6.04
N PRO A 177 -10.02 -9.86 -6.04
CA PRO A 177 -10.40 -8.50 -6.40
C PRO A 177 -10.10 -7.52 -5.26
N LEU A 178 -9.65 -6.34 -5.62
CA LEU A 178 -9.33 -5.24 -4.72
C LEU A 178 -10.26 -4.06 -5.00
N ALA A 179 -11.10 -3.70 -4.06
CA ALA A 179 -11.98 -2.54 -4.13
C ALA A 179 -11.21 -1.27 -3.79
N LEU A 180 -10.66 -0.61 -4.79
CA LEU A 180 -9.89 0.63 -4.60
C LEU A 180 -10.78 1.83 -4.26
N GLY A 181 -11.94 1.95 -4.89
CA GLY A 181 -12.84 3.08 -4.67
C GLY A 181 -13.69 3.41 -5.90
N LYS A 182 -13.91 4.70 -6.15
CA LYS A 182 -14.62 5.21 -7.33
C LYS A 182 -13.80 6.24 -8.08
N ASP A 183 -13.86 6.23 -9.39
CA ASP A 183 -13.22 7.24 -10.24
C ASP A 183 -13.99 8.58 -10.22
N ILE A 184 -13.49 9.53 -11.01
CA ILE A 184 -14.13 10.85 -11.14
C ILE A 184 -15.50 10.84 -11.82
N ALA A 185 -15.84 9.76 -12.53
CA ALA A 185 -17.16 9.55 -13.13
C ALA A 185 -18.11 8.79 -12.17
N GLY A 186 -17.65 8.42 -10.98
CA GLY A 186 -18.42 7.66 -9.99
C GLY A 186 -18.42 6.16 -10.25
N GLN A 187 -17.67 5.66 -11.24
CA GLN A 187 -17.56 4.23 -11.54
C GLN A 187 -16.68 3.53 -10.52
N ALA A 188 -17.01 2.29 -10.16
CA ALA A 188 -16.18 1.49 -9.27
C ALA A 188 -14.82 1.18 -9.91
N VAL A 189 -13.75 1.39 -9.15
CA VAL A 189 -12.38 1.06 -9.54
C VAL A 189 -11.98 -0.22 -8.82
N ILE A 190 -12.08 -1.32 -9.55
CA ILE A 190 -11.67 -2.65 -9.07
C ILE A 190 -10.35 -3.02 -9.74
N ALA A 191 -9.45 -3.54 -8.94
CA ALA A 191 -8.18 -4.11 -9.38
C ALA A 191 -8.17 -5.61 -9.07
N SER A 192 -7.30 -6.39 -9.73
CA SER A 192 -7.08 -7.80 -9.42
C SER A 192 -5.61 -8.07 -9.19
N LEU A 193 -5.27 -8.80 -8.11
CA LEU A 193 -3.89 -9.22 -7.87
C LEU A 193 -3.39 -10.26 -8.89
N GLU A 194 -4.28 -10.96 -9.56
CA GLU A 194 -3.91 -11.88 -10.64
C GLU A 194 -3.35 -11.15 -11.84
N ASP A 195 -3.95 -9.99 -12.20
CA ASP A 195 -3.49 -9.14 -13.30
C ASP A 195 -2.35 -8.21 -12.87
N MET A 196 -2.40 -7.76 -11.62
CA MET A 196 -1.45 -6.82 -11.01
C MET A 196 -0.83 -7.44 -9.76
N PRO A 197 0.12 -8.38 -9.92
CA PRO A 197 0.53 -9.28 -8.85
C PRO A 197 1.14 -8.57 -7.63
N HIS A 198 1.63 -7.35 -7.81
CA HIS A 198 2.28 -6.61 -6.74
C HIS A 198 1.90 -5.14 -6.84
N ILE A 199 1.57 -4.54 -5.70
CA ILE A 199 1.10 -3.15 -5.60
C ILE A 199 2.00 -2.38 -4.64
N LEU A 200 2.44 -1.21 -5.08
CA LEU A 200 3.11 -0.21 -4.24
C LEU A 200 2.11 0.90 -3.90
N ILE A 201 1.94 1.17 -2.61
CA ILE A 201 1.02 2.20 -2.09
C ILE A 201 1.83 3.23 -1.32
N ALA A 202 1.78 4.50 -1.72
CA ALA A 202 2.50 5.55 -1.03
C ALA A 202 1.61 6.77 -0.72
N GLY A 203 1.93 7.48 0.37
CA GLY A 203 1.23 8.71 0.73
C GLY A 203 1.57 9.17 2.14
N THR A 204 1.47 10.48 2.40
CA THR A 204 1.76 11.05 3.72
C THR A 204 0.72 10.62 4.77
N THR A 205 1.05 10.82 6.04
CA THR A 205 0.11 10.58 7.15
C THR A 205 -1.19 11.37 6.94
N GLY A 206 -2.34 10.73 7.16
CA GLY A 206 -3.66 11.34 6.95
C GLY A 206 -4.09 11.46 5.48
N SER A 207 -3.31 10.97 4.52
CA SER A 207 -3.67 10.98 3.09
C SER A 207 -4.74 9.96 2.71
N GLY A 208 -4.94 8.91 3.51
CA GLY A 208 -5.88 7.81 3.27
C GLY A 208 -5.22 6.46 2.98
N LYS A 209 -3.87 6.36 3.08
CA LYS A 209 -3.11 5.12 2.84
C LYS A 209 -3.61 3.94 3.67
N THR A 210 -3.67 4.08 4.99
CA THR A 210 -4.09 3.04 5.93
C THR A 210 -5.51 2.56 5.64
N VAL A 211 -6.45 3.50 5.46
CA VAL A 211 -7.84 3.17 5.14
C VAL A 211 -7.93 2.37 3.83
N CYS A 212 -7.12 2.73 2.84
CA CYS A 212 -7.03 1.96 1.60
C CYS A 212 -6.50 0.54 1.85
N VAL A 213 -5.39 0.38 2.57
CA VAL A 213 -4.85 -0.97 2.88
C VAL A 213 -5.91 -1.81 3.58
N ASN A 214 -6.61 -1.26 4.56
CA ASN A 214 -7.70 -1.94 5.26
C ASN A 214 -8.87 -2.31 4.31
N SER A 215 -9.25 -1.40 3.39
CA SER A 215 -10.28 -1.70 2.41
C SER A 215 -9.88 -2.82 1.44
N LEU A 216 -8.59 -2.90 1.07
CA LEU A 216 -8.07 -4.00 0.24
C LEU A 216 -8.12 -5.33 0.99
N ILE A 217 -7.71 -5.36 2.27
CA ILE A 217 -7.79 -6.57 3.09
C ILE A 217 -9.25 -7.04 3.20
N LEU A 218 -10.17 -6.13 3.53
CA LEU A 218 -11.59 -6.48 3.61
C LEU A 218 -12.14 -6.96 2.26
N SER A 219 -11.76 -6.34 1.13
CA SER A 219 -12.18 -6.79 -0.20
C SER A 219 -11.86 -8.26 -0.43
N LEU A 220 -10.67 -8.68 -0.02
CA LEU A 220 -10.23 -10.06 -0.12
C LEU A 220 -11.03 -10.97 0.84
N LEU A 221 -11.22 -10.55 2.09
CA LEU A 221 -11.97 -11.31 3.09
C LEU A 221 -13.45 -11.50 2.72
N PHE A 222 -14.04 -10.58 1.94
CA PHE A 222 -15.40 -10.69 1.42
C PHE A 222 -15.53 -11.64 0.21
N LYS A 223 -14.42 -12.05 -0.40
CA LYS A 223 -14.42 -12.88 -1.62
C LYS A 223 -13.78 -14.26 -1.44
N THR A 224 -12.91 -14.43 -0.43
CA THR A 224 -12.10 -15.66 -0.28
C THR A 224 -12.19 -16.26 1.11
N SER A 225 -12.15 -17.60 1.16
CA SER A 225 -12.09 -18.40 2.38
C SER A 225 -10.63 -18.57 2.88
N PRO A 226 -10.41 -19.02 4.14
CA PRO A 226 -9.08 -19.32 4.66
C PRO A 226 -8.34 -20.45 3.91
N ASP A 227 -9.05 -21.31 3.18
CA ASP A 227 -8.46 -22.37 2.37
C ASP A 227 -8.02 -21.87 0.99
N GLU A 228 -8.54 -20.72 0.57
CA GLU A 228 -8.21 -20.10 -0.72
C GLU A 228 -7.16 -19.01 -0.60
N LEU A 229 -7.09 -18.36 0.58
CA LEU A 229 -6.21 -17.21 0.81
C LEU A 229 -5.55 -17.26 2.18
N LYS A 230 -4.25 -17.00 2.21
CA LYS A 230 -3.47 -16.80 3.43
C LYS A 230 -2.73 -15.47 3.41
N PHE A 231 -2.55 -14.88 4.61
CA PHE A 231 -1.83 -13.62 4.80
C PHE A 231 -0.53 -13.80 5.59
N VAL A 232 0.49 -13.04 5.18
CA VAL A 232 1.65 -12.68 5.98
C VAL A 232 1.61 -11.17 6.15
N MET A 233 1.31 -10.69 7.34
CA MET A 233 1.17 -9.26 7.64
C MET A 233 2.37 -8.76 8.45
N ILE A 234 2.93 -7.62 8.04
CA ILE A 234 4.12 -7.01 8.62
C ILE A 234 3.80 -5.57 8.99
N ASP A 235 3.82 -5.27 10.27
CA ASP A 235 3.53 -3.95 10.83
C ASP A 235 4.55 -3.58 11.91
N PRO A 236 5.65 -2.90 11.54
CA PRO A 236 6.69 -2.51 12.49
C PRO A 236 6.20 -1.56 13.59
N LYS A 237 5.06 -0.89 13.39
CA LYS A 237 4.49 0.09 14.32
C LYS A 237 3.45 -0.50 15.28
N MET A 238 2.99 -1.73 15.04
CA MET A 238 1.97 -2.42 15.83
C MET A 238 0.62 -1.66 15.93
N VAL A 239 0.21 -0.95 14.91
CA VAL A 239 -0.98 -0.07 14.96
C VAL A 239 -2.01 -0.47 13.91
N GLU A 240 -1.61 -0.51 12.64
CA GLU A 240 -2.55 -0.51 11.52
C GLU A 240 -3.07 -1.91 11.17
N LEU A 241 -2.22 -2.94 11.28
CA LEU A 241 -2.59 -4.33 10.95
C LEU A 241 -2.92 -5.17 12.19
N ALA A 242 -2.75 -4.62 13.40
CA ALA A 242 -3.06 -5.31 14.66
C ALA A 242 -4.50 -5.85 14.76
N PRO A 243 -5.56 -5.17 14.26
CA PRO A 243 -6.93 -5.68 14.29
C PRO A 243 -7.11 -7.05 13.59
N PHE A 244 -6.33 -7.30 12.52
CA PHE A 244 -6.41 -8.53 11.74
C PHE A 244 -5.68 -9.73 12.36
N ASN A 245 -4.93 -9.51 13.44
CA ASN A 245 -4.23 -10.59 14.11
C ASN A 245 -5.22 -11.65 14.65
N GLY A 246 -4.93 -12.91 14.43
CA GLY A 246 -5.81 -14.01 14.86
C GLY A 246 -6.93 -14.37 13.86
N LEU A 247 -6.92 -13.82 12.64
CA LEU A 247 -7.80 -14.32 11.57
C LEU A 247 -7.37 -15.73 11.13
N PRO A 248 -8.29 -16.63 10.77
CA PRO A 248 -7.96 -17.96 10.24
C PRO A 248 -7.19 -17.93 8.91
N HIS A 249 -7.16 -16.78 8.24
CA HIS A 249 -6.36 -16.54 7.05
C HIS A 249 -4.87 -16.27 7.35
N MET A 250 -4.47 -16.10 8.62
CA MET A 250 -3.09 -15.75 8.96
C MET A 250 -2.18 -16.98 8.97
N LEU A 251 -1.03 -16.93 8.28
CA LEU A 251 0.03 -17.94 8.34
C LEU A 251 0.88 -17.83 9.61
N CYS A 252 1.01 -16.63 10.15
CA CYS A 252 1.71 -16.35 11.39
C CYS A 252 1.08 -15.11 12.05
N PRO A 253 1.31 -14.85 13.36
CA PRO A 253 0.95 -13.57 13.96
C PRO A 253 1.55 -12.41 13.18
N VAL A 254 0.93 -11.22 13.25
CA VAL A 254 1.46 -10.01 12.63
C VAL A 254 2.90 -9.79 13.06
N VAL A 255 3.80 -9.70 12.08
CA VAL A 255 5.25 -9.56 12.31
C VAL A 255 5.56 -8.09 12.60
N THR A 256 6.15 -7.82 13.76
CA THR A 256 6.39 -6.45 14.23
C THR A 256 7.87 -6.08 14.32
N ASP A 257 8.74 -7.05 14.32
CA ASP A 257 10.19 -6.87 14.38
C ASP A 257 10.82 -6.95 12.99
N ALA A 258 11.68 -5.98 12.64
CA ALA A 258 12.30 -5.92 11.32
C ALA A 258 13.21 -7.13 11.02
N ARG A 259 13.88 -7.70 12.04
CA ARG A 259 14.71 -8.91 11.85
C ARG A 259 13.83 -10.14 11.60
N LYS A 260 12.72 -10.26 12.35
CA LYS A 260 11.74 -11.33 12.12
C LYS A 260 11.08 -11.20 10.74
N THR A 261 10.99 -9.98 10.20
CA THR A 261 10.51 -9.73 8.84
C THR A 261 11.40 -10.38 7.79
N SER A 262 12.74 -10.26 7.91
CA SER A 262 13.67 -10.92 6.98
C SER A 262 13.46 -12.44 6.97
N PHE A 263 13.24 -13.06 8.13
CA PHE A 263 12.96 -14.50 8.21
C PHE A 263 11.61 -14.86 7.59
N ALA A 264 10.56 -14.10 7.86
CA ALA A 264 9.25 -14.33 7.27
C ALA A 264 9.29 -14.22 5.73
N LEU A 265 9.98 -13.21 5.20
CA LEU A 265 10.16 -13.04 3.75
C LEU A 265 11.00 -14.17 3.14
N ASN A 266 12.06 -14.62 3.81
CA ASN A 266 12.87 -15.75 3.36
C ASN A 266 12.06 -17.06 3.35
N TRP A 267 11.21 -17.28 4.36
CA TRP A 267 10.29 -18.40 4.36
C TRP A 267 9.35 -18.34 3.12
N VAL A 268 8.77 -17.18 2.82
CA VAL A 268 7.92 -17.04 1.62
C VAL A 268 8.70 -17.29 0.33
N VAL A 269 9.98 -16.90 0.25
CA VAL A 269 10.85 -17.21 -0.89
C VAL A 269 11.06 -18.73 -1.03
N ASN A 270 11.28 -19.43 0.07
CA ASN A 270 11.42 -20.89 0.07
C ASN A 270 10.10 -21.57 -0.34
N GLU A 271 8.96 -21.11 0.18
CA GLU A 271 7.62 -21.58 -0.21
C GLU A 271 7.38 -21.38 -1.72
N MET A 272 7.75 -20.22 -2.24
CA MET A 272 7.69 -19.95 -3.69
C MET A 272 8.47 -21.00 -4.49
N GLU A 273 9.70 -21.32 -4.07
CA GLU A 273 10.55 -22.31 -4.76
C GLU A 273 9.99 -23.71 -4.66
N GLU A 274 9.44 -24.08 -3.52
CA GLU A 274 8.80 -25.39 -3.33
C GLU A 274 7.55 -25.51 -4.22
N ARG A 275 6.72 -24.48 -4.28
CA ARG A 275 5.58 -24.45 -5.20
C ARG A 275 6.02 -24.60 -6.65
N TYR A 276 7.11 -23.96 -7.08
CA TYR A 276 7.64 -24.16 -8.43
C TYR A 276 8.05 -25.61 -8.70
N ARG A 277 8.67 -26.29 -7.72
CA ARG A 277 9.02 -27.73 -7.84
C ARG A 277 7.77 -28.60 -8.01
N LEU A 278 6.73 -28.31 -7.22
CA LEU A 278 5.46 -29.06 -7.26
C LEU A 278 4.68 -28.79 -8.56
N LEU A 279 4.63 -27.54 -9.02
CA LEU A 279 4.04 -27.17 -10.31
C LEU A 279 4.76 -27.91 -11.47
N ALA A 280 6.10 -27.89 -11.46
CA ALA A 280 6.89 -28.57 -12.49
C ALA A 280 6.65 -30.08 -12.48
N LYS A 281 6.58 -30.71 -11.30
CA LYS A 281 6.27 -32.14 -11.15
C LYS A 281 4.87 -32.49 -11.66
N ALA A 282 3.90 -31.60 -11.46
CA ALA A 282 2.51 -31.76 -11.92
C ALA A 282 2.32 -31.36 -13.40
N GLY A 283 3.34 -30.78 -14.06
CA GLY A 283 3.21 -30.24 -15.42
C GLY A 283 2.32 -29.01 -15.51
N ALA A 284 2.08 -28.31 -14.39
CA ALA A 284 1.23 -27.12 -14.31
C ALA A 284 2.07 -25.85 -14.53
N ARG A 285 1.57 -24.92 -15.35
CA ARG A 285 2.26 -23.66 -15.65
C ARG A 285 2.02 -22.56 -14.62
N ASN A 286 0.96 -22.67 -13.85
CA ASN A 286 0.58 -21.72 -12.80
C ASN A 286 -0.30 -22.40 -11.73
N ILE A 287 -0.54 -21.69 -10.62
CA ILE A 287 -1.35 -22.15 -9.49
C ILE A 287 -2.79 -22.52 -9.91
N GLU A 288 -3.37 -21.81 -10.86
CA GLU A 288 -4.74 -22.07 -11.30
C GLU A 288 -4.89 -23.44 -11.94
N VAL A 289 -3.98 -23.77 -12.87
CA VAL A 289 -3.94 -25.07 -13.53
C VAL A 289 -3.62 -26.18 -12.53
N TYR A 290 -2.72 -25.90 -11.57
CA TYR A 290 -2.38 -26.85 -10.51
C TYR A 290 -3.60 -27.14 -9.63
N ASN A 291 -4.30 -26.12 -9.15
CA ASN A 291 -5.46 -26.24 -8.24
C ASN A 291 -6.69 -26.89 -8.89
N GLN A 292 -6.74 -27.02 -10.21
CA GLN A 292 -7.80 -27.75 -10.90
C GLN A 292 -7.69 -29.27 -10.78
N ASN A 293 -6.45 -29.78 -10.67
CA ASN A 293 -6.18 -31.21 -10.81
C ASN A 293 -5.46 -31.82 -9.59
N ASN A 294 -5.08 -31.01 -8.61
CA ASN A 294 -4.29 -31.42 -7.44
C ASN A 294 -4.89 -30.86 -6.15
N GLU A 295 -4.30 -31.18 -5.01
CA GLU A 295 -4.60 -30.54 -3.74
C GLU A 295 -4.36 -29.04 -3.86
N LYS A 296 -5.36 -28.24 -3.46
CA LYS A 296 -5.35 -26.80 -3.69
C LYS A 296 -4.34 -26.08 -2.80
N PHE A 297 -3.48 -25.27 -3.41
CA PHE A 297 -2.70 -24.29 -2.70
C PHE A 297 -3.49 -23.01 -2.48
N PRO A 298 -3.48 -22.44 -1.26
CA PRO A 298 -4.00 -21.10 -1.05
C PRO A 298 -3.11 -20.05 -1.74
N TYR A 299 -3.69 -18.96 -2.21
CA TYR A 299 -2.92 -17.76 -2.53
C TYR A 299 -2.30 -17.21 -1.26
N ILE A 300 -1.11 -16.58 -1.37
CA ILE A 300 -0.45 -15.93 -0.24
C ILE A 300 -0.28 -14.45 -0.56
N ILE A 301 -0.76 -13.59 0.34
CA ILE A 301 -0.58 -12.14 0.19
C ILE A 301 0.27 -11.62 1.34
N ILE A 302 1.41 -11.03 0.99
CA ILE A 302 2.28 -10.35 1.93
C ILE A 302 1.88 -8.88 1.97
N ILE A 303 1.55 -8.36 3.14
CA ILE A 303 1.15 -6.96 3.35
C ILE A 303 2.16 -6.31 4.28
N ILE A 304 2.79 -5.22 3.82
CA ILE A 304 3.74 -4.43 4.60
C ILE A 304 3.17 -3.02 4.74
N ASP A 305 2.84 -2.59 5.97
CA ASP A 305 2.26 -1.26 6.19
C ASP A 305 3.28 -0.13 6.06
N GLU A 306 4.51 -0.32 6.57
CA GLU A 306 5.55 0.69 6.47
C GLU A 306 6.88 0.09 5.98
N PHE A 307 7.01 0.04 4.66
CA PHE A 307 8.19 -0.51 4.01
C PHE A 307 9.48 0.29 4.31
N ALA A 308 9.35 1.61 4.53
CA ALA A 308 10.50 2.46 4.83
C ALA A 308 11.23 2.04 6.11
N ASP A 309 10.50 1.65 7.16
CA ASP A 309 11.11 1.29 8.44
C ASP A 309 11.94 0.00 8.30
N LEU A 310 11.53 -0.93 7.45
CA LEU A 310 12.29 -2.14 7.14
C LEU A 310 13.57 -1.83 6.34
N MET A 311 13.46 -0.95 5.34
CA MET A 311 14.60 -0.51 4.51
C MET A 311 15.67 0.25 5.30
N MET A 312 15.33 0.80 6.46
CA MET A 312 16.29 1.46 7.34
C MET A 312 17.09 0.47 8.20
N VAL A 313 16.56 -0.72 8.48
CA VAL A 313 17.16 -1.69 9.41
C VAL A 313 17.90 -2.81 8.68
N ALA A 314 17.32 -3.36 7.61
CA ALA A 314 17.83 -4.55 6.91
C ALA A 314 17.66 -4.41 5.38
N ARG A 315 18.18 -3.33 4.83
CA ARG A 315 17.94 -2.92 3.43
C ARG A 315 18.23 -4.02 2.41
N GLU A 316 19.46 -4.55 2.43
CA GLU A 316 19.92 -5.48 1.40
C GLU A 316 19.12 -6.78 1.40
N GLU A 317 18.83 -7.32 2.58
CA GLU A 317 18.06 -8.54 2.75
C GLU A 317 16.61 -8.35 2.29
N ILE A 318 15.97 -7.27 2.75
CA ILE A 318 14.57 -6.95 2.42
C ILE A 318 14.41 -6.65 0.92
N GLU A 319 15.27 -5.80 0.36
CA GLU A 319 15.22 -5.44 -1.07
C GLU A 319 15.45 -6.67 -1.95
N SER A 320 16.39 -7.56 -1.58
CA SER A 320 16.66 -8.80 -2.30
C SER A 320 15.46 -9.75 -2.27
N ALA A 321 14.88 -10.00 -1.08
CA ALA A 321 13.72 -10.87 -0.93
C ALA A 321 12.49 -10.35 -1.70
N ILE A 322 12.17 -9.05 -1.55
CA ILE A 322 11.06 -8.41 -2.26
C ILE A 322 11.27 -8.47 -3.78
N THR A 323 12.49 -8.19 -4.25
CA THR A 323 12.81 -8.26 -5.69
C THR A 323 12.59 -9.66 -6.24
N ARG A 324 13.09 -10.67 -5.54
CA ARG A 324 12.95 -12.08 -5.95
C ARG A 324 11.48 -12.51 -5.98
N LEU A 325 10.72 -12.18 -4.95
CA LEU A 325 9.28 -12.43 -4.92
C LEU A 325 8.57 -11.71 -6.06
N ALA A 326 8.82 -10.40 -6.24
CA ALA A 326 8.14 -9.63 -7.27
C ALA A 326 8.45 -10.09 -8.72
N GLN A 327 9.61 -10.70 -8.95
CA GLN A 327 9.97 -11.24 -10.27
C GLN A 327 9.36 -12.60 -10.56
N LEU A 328 9.21 -13.46 -9.55
CA LEU A 328 8.95 -14.88 -9.77
C LEU A 328 7.64 -15.38 -9.16
N SER A 329 7.04 -14.70 -8.19
CA SER A 329 5.98 -15.30 -7.39
C SER A 329 4.58 -15.30 -8.01
N ARG A 330 4.35 -14.56 -9.12
CA ARG A 330 3.04 -14.46 -9.78
C ARG A 330 2.47 -15.83 -10.16
N ALA A 331 3.26 -16.68 -10.80
CA ALA A 331 2.78 -17.97 -11.29
C ALA A 331 2.40 -18.95 -10.17
N VAL A 332 2.98 -18.79 -8.99
CA VAL A 332 2.72 -19.64 -7.81
C VAL A 332 1.70 -19.05 -6.82
N GLY A 333 1.04 -17.95 -7.20
CA GLY A 333 -0.03 -17.33 -6.42
C GLY A 333 0.43 -16.62 -5.15
N ILE A 334 1.60 -15.98 -5.18
CA ILE A 334 2.12 -15.19 -4.07
C ILE A 334 2.21 -13.72 -4.51
N HIS A 335 1.62 -12.82 -3.73
CA HIS A 335 1.45 -11.42 -4.09
C HIS A 335 1.94 -10.47 -2.99
N LEU A 336 2.33 -9.24 -3.38
CA LEU A 336 2.86 -8.23 -2.48
C LEU A 336 1.99 -6.98 -2.48
N ILE A 337 1.65 -6.48 -1.30
CA ILE A 337 1.07 -5.13 -1.08
C ILE A 337 2.06 -4.38 -0.19
N LEU A 338 2.86 -3.49 -0.79
CA LEU A 338 3.86 -2.70 -0.09
C LEU A 338 3.35 -1.30 0.13
N ALA A 339 3.24 -0.87 1.38
CA ALA A 339 2.82 0.49 1.69
C ALA A 339 3.93 1.29 2.39
N THR A 340 3.98 2.61 2.17
CA THR A 340 4.93 3.50 2.85
C THR A 340 4.38 4.92 2.98
N GLN A 341 4.71 5.58 4.09
CA GLN A 341 4.46 7.00 4.31
C GLN A 341 5.66 7.88 3.92
N ARG A 342 6.80 7.27 3.58
CA ARG A 342 8.04 7.95 3.23
C ARG A 342 8.46 7.66 1.78
N PRO A 343 7.86 8.33 0.79
CA PRO A 343 8.11 8.09 -0.63
C PRO A 343 9.45 8.69 -1.10
N SER A 344 10.57 8.33 -0.46
CA SER A 344 11.90 8.78 -0.84
C SER A 344 12.59 7.79 -1.80
N VAL A 345 13.55 8.26 -2.57
CA VAL A 345 14.34 7.43 -3.51
C VAL A 345 15.16 6.34 -2.81
N ASN A 346 15.47 6.52 -1.53
CA ASN A 346 16.17 5.52 -0.71
C ASN A 346 15.25 4.36 -0.29
N VAL A 347 13.94 4.58 -0.28
CA VAL A 347 12.91 3.58 0.06
C VAL A 347 12.34 2.97 -1.21
N ILE A 348 11.89 3.80 -2.15
CA ILE A 348 11.33 3.39 -3.43
C ILE A 348 12.45 3.46 -4.48
N THR A 349 13.31 2.44 -4.45
CA THR A 349 14.45 2.35 -5.35
C THR A 349 14.05 2.05 -6.78
N GLY A 350 14.97 2.23 -7.74
CA GLY A 350 14.74 1.86 -9.13
C GLY A 350 14.43 0.36 -9.30
N VAL A 351 15.06 -0.49 -8.48
CA VAL A 351 14.84 -1.95 -8.49
C VAL A 351 13.43 -2.29 -8.02
N ILE A 352 12.98 -1.69 -6.92
CA ILE A 352 11.60 -1.85 -6.42
C ILE A 352 10.58 -1.40 -7.46
N LYS A 353 10.77 -0.22 -8.06
CA LYS A 353 9.86 0.31 -9.10
C LYS A 353 9.78 -0.56 -10.35
N ALA A 354 10.89 -1.13 -10.78
CA ALA A 354 10.93 -2.00 -11.95
C ALA A 354 10.11 -3.29 -11.76
N ASN A 355 10.00 -3.76 -10.51
CA ASN A 355 9.33 -5.01 -10.17
C ASN A 355 7.90 -4.80 -9.62
N LEU A 356 7.53 -3.57 -9.25
CA LEU A 356 6.18 -3.19 -8.83
C LEU A 356 5.59 -2.14 -9.79
N PRO A 357 5.10 -2.56 -10.95
CA PRO A 357 4.57 -1.63 -11.95
C PRO A 357 3.20 -1.05 -11.58
N CYS A 358 2.42 -1.75 -10.74
CA CYS A 358 1.16 -1.25 -10.20
C CYS A 358 1.42 -0.33 -9.01
N ARG A 359 0.95 0.93 -9.09
CA ARG A 359 1.23 1.93 -8.07
C ARG A 359 0.02 2.77 -7.74
N VAL A 360 -0.17 2.99 -6.45
CA VAL A 360 -1.17 3.90 -5.90
C VAL A 360 -0.44 5.00 -5.14
N SER A 361 -0.66 6.24 -5.50
CA SER A 361 -0.17 7.38 -4.74
C SER A 361 -1.32 8.20 -4.19
N PHE A 362 -1.39 8.30 -2.90
CA PHE A 362 -2.16 9.32 -2.20
C PHE A 362 -1.41 10.64 -2.21
N LYS A 363 -1.96 11.67 -1.53
CA LYS A 363 -1.31 12.96 -1.39
C LYS A 363 0.11 12.80 -0.85
N VAL A 364 1.06 13.47 -1.52
CA VAL A 364 2.46 13.56 -1.11
C VAL A 364 2.86 15.03 -0.92
N ALA A 365 4.00 15.26 -0.26
CA ALA A 365 4.43 16.59 0.10
C ALA A 365 4.95 17.42 -1.08
N SER A 366 5.55 16.78 -2.08
CA SER A 366 6.24 17.47 -3.17
C SER A 366 6.06 16.80 -4.54
N LYS A 367 6.34 17.57 -5.60
CA LYS A 367 6.43 17.04 -6.97
C LYS A 367 7.53 15.97 -7.11
N VAL A 368 8.60 16.06 -6.30
CA VAL A 368 9.68 15.07 -6.31
C VAL A 368 9.16 13.74 -5.77
N ASP A 369 8.41 13.77 -4.68
CA ASP A 369 7.80 12.55 -4.11
C ASP A 369 6.80 11.92 -5.08
N SER A 370 5.99 12.74 -5.77
CA SER A 370 5.09 12.25 -6.82
C SER A 370 5.85 11.49 -7.91
N ARG A 371 6.97 12.05 -8.39
CA ARG A 371 7.82 11.38 -9.38
C ARG A 371 8.50 10.14 -8.83
N THR A 372 8.88 10.14 -7.55
CA THR A 372 9.49 8.98 -6.91
C THR A 372 8.54 7.79 -6.91
N VAL A 373 7.24 8.01 -6.65
CA VAL A 373 6.23 6.94 -6.64
C VAL A 373 5.75 6.59 -8.05
N LEU A 374 5.30 7.60 -8.81
CA LEU A 374 4.53 7.40 -10.04
C LEU A 374 5.33 7.60 -11.33
N ASP A 375 6.58 8.07 -11.24
CA ASP A 375 7.38 8.60 -12.36
C ASP A 375 6.71 9.81 -13.06
N MET A 376 5.63 10.33 -12.49
CA MET A 376 4.81 11.43 -13.00
C MET A 376 4.45 12.42 -11.90
N ASN A 377 4.13 13.66 -12.28
CA ASN A 377 3.62 14.67 -11.36
C ASN A 377 2.12 14.48 -11.09
N GLY A 378 1.64 15.08 -10.00
CA GLY A 378 0.20 15.24 -9.74
C GLY A 378 -0.26 14.72 -8.39
N ALA A 379 0.48 13.84 -7.72
CA ALA A 379 0.12 13.38 -6.38
C ALA A 379 0.33 14.48 -5.30
N ASP A 380 1.15 15.49 -5.58
CA ASP A 380 1.32 16.70 -4.76
C ASP A 380 0.08 17.61 -4.78
N LYS A 381 -0.76 17.51 -5.80
CA LYS A 381 -1.99 18.30 -5.97
C LYS A 381 -3.25 17.58 -5.47
N LEU A 382 -3.13 16.39 -4.93
CA LEU A 382 -4.24 15.64 -4.34
C LEU A 382 -4.74 16.29 -3.05
N LEU A 383 -6.01 16.04 -2.72
CA LEU A 383 -6.67 16.65 -1.57
C LEU A 383 -6.35 15.96 -0.26
N GLY A 384 -5.97 14.68 -0.29
CA GLY A 384 -5.87 13.81 0.88
C GLY A 384 -7.19 13.10 1.18
N LYS A 385 -7.33 12.48 2.36
CA LYS A 385 -8.55 11.78 2.79
C LYS A 385 -9.07 10.75 1.78
N GLY A 386 -8.16 10.01 1.14
CA GLY A 386 -8.48 8.95 0.19
C GLY A 386 -8.44 9.38 -1.28
N ASP A 387 -8.18 10.64 -1.60
CA ASP A 387 -7.94 11.09 -2.98
C ASP A 387 -6.60 10.52 -3.46
N MET A 388 -6.62 9.75 -4.54
CA MET A 388 -5.46 8.99 -5.02
C MET A 388 -5.29 9.04 -6.54
N LEU A 389 -4.07 8.76 -6.97
CA LEU A 389 -3.73 8.46 -8.36
C LEU A 389 -3.31 6.99 -8.45
N PHE A 390 -3.94 6.28 -9.36
CA PHE A 390 -3.70 4.87 -9.62
C PHE A 390 -3.06 4.69 -11.00
N LEU A 391 -1.92 3.99 -11.03
CA LEU A 391 -1.20 3.59 -12.23
C LEU A 391 -1.32 2.07 -12.38
N LYS A 392 -2.04 1.64 -13.41
CA LYS A 392 -2.09 0.22 -13.80
C LYS A 392 -0.81 -0.20 -14.53
N PRO A 393 -0.37 -1.46 -14.40
CA PRO A 393 0.65 -2.01 -15.29
C PRO A 393 0.20 -1.84 -16.75
N GLN A 394 1.12 -1.51 -17.64
CA GLN A 394 0.86 -1.30 -19.07
C GLN A 394 0.09 -0.01 -19.42
N ASP A 395 -0.53 0.66 -18.47
CA ASP A 395 -1.11 1.97 -18.70
C ASP A 395 -0.05 3.07 -18.56
N SER A 396 0.01 3.95 -19.55
CA SER A 396 0.83 5.18 -19.47
C SER A 396 0.07 6.33 -18.79
N LYS A 397 -1.10 6.07 -18.22
CA LYS A 397 -2.05 7.08 -17.76
C LYS A 397 -2.46 6.83 -16.33
N LEU A 398 -2.52 7.94 -15.57
CA LEU A 398 -2.99 7.91 -14.18
C LEU A 398 -4.52 8.00 -14.16
N THR A 399 -5.14 7.08 -13.43
CA THR A 399 -6.56 7.18 -13.05
C THR A 399 -6.66 7.87 -11.70
N ARG A 400 -7.39 8.99 -11.61
CA ARG A 400 -7.72 9.61 -10.32
C ARG A 400 -8.95 8.94 -9.75
N ALA A 401 -8.89 8.57 -8.48
CA ALA A 401 -10.00 7.92 -7.80
C ALA A 401 -10.09 8.39 -6.34
N GLN A 402 -11.29 8.29 -5.78
CA GLN A 402 -11.52 8.41 -4.35
C GLN A 402 -11.53 7.03 -3.72
N GLY A 403 -10.62 6.79 -2.79
CA GLY A 403 -10.51 5.53 -2.05
C GLY A 403 -11.76 5.22 -1.24
N ALA A 404 -12.06 3.93 -1.15
CA ALA A 404 -13.16 3.44 -0.34
C ALA A 404 -12.88 3.67 1.15
N LEU A 405 -13.86 4.24 1.84
CA LEU A 405 -13.83 4.47 3.28
C LEU A 405 -14.33 3.22 4.00
N VAL A 406 -13.57 2.80 4.98
CA VAL A 406 -13.96 1.82 5.98
C VAL A 406 -13.59 2.35 7.36
N SER A 407 -14.46 2.20 8.34
CA SER A 407 -14.24 2.60 9.72
C SER A 407 -13.69 1.45 10.56
N ASP A 408 -13.02 1.77 11.67
CA ASP A 408 -12.51 0.75 12.61
C ASP A 408 -13.64 -0.16 13.13
N LYS A 409 -14.84 0.40 13.35
CA LYS A 409 -16.01 -0.37 13.79
C LYS A 409 -16.45 -1.41 12.74
N GLU A 410 -16.35 -1.08 11.46
CA GLU A 410 -16.67 -2.03 10.38
C GLU A 410 -15.61 -3.13 10.33
N ILE A 411 -14.33 -2.78 10.47
CA ILE A 411 -13.23 -3.75 10.56
C ILE A 411 -13.48 -4.70 11.71
N ASP A 412 -13.77 -4.18 12.91
CA ASP A 412 -14.01 -4.99 14.11
C ASP A 412 -15.20 -5.94 13.93
N ARG A 413 -16.30 -5.50 13.30
CA ARG A 413 -17.48 -6.37 13.03
C ARG A 413 -17.11 -7.52 12.09
N VAL A 414 -16.42 -7.22 10.99
CA VAL A 414 -16.02 -8.22 9.99
C VAL A 414 -15.00 -9.21 10.59
N VAL A 415 -13.97 -8.69 11.25
CA VAL A 415 -12.94 -9.52 11.89
C VAL A 415 -13.53 -10.40 12.98
N SER A 416 -14.40 -9.88 13.84
CA SER A 416 -15.08 -10.66 14.88
C SER A 416 -15.97 -11.76 14.29
N PHE A 417 -16.70 -11.47 13.21
CA PHE A 417 -17.49 -12.46 12.50
C PHE A 417 -16.62 -13.61 11.97
N ILE A 418 -15.49 -13.29 11.32
CA ILE A 418 -14.59 -14.31 10.77
C ILE A 418 -13.94 -15.14 11.89
N LYS A 419 -13.44 -14.50 12.95
CA LYS A 419 -12.82 -15.19 14.11
C LYS A 419 -13.80 -16.10 14.86
N SER A 420 -15.10 -15.79 14.83
CA SER A 420 -16.11 -16.65 15.48
C SER A 420 -16.30 -17.98 14.77
N GLN A 421 -15.83 -18.15 13.53
CA GLN A 421 -16.03 -19.36 12.72
C GLN A 421 -14.86 -20.34 12.82
N ALA A 422 -13.62 -19.85 12.91
CA ALA A 422 -12.43 -20.68 12.96
C ALA A 422 -11.27 -19.96 13.66
N GLU A 423 -10.43 -20.73 14.34
CA GLU A 423 -9.16 -20.25 14.91
C GLU A 423 -8.04 -20.28 13.86
N PRO A 424 -7.02 -19.42 13.97
CA PRO A 424 -5.89 -19.45 13.06
C PRO A 424 -5.04 -20.70 13.27
N VAL A 425 -4.72 -21.38 12.18
CA VAL A 425 -3.71 -22.45 12.16
C VAL A 425 -2.41 -21.85 11.63
N TYR A 426 -1.51 -21.51 12.55
CA TYR A 426 -0.23 -20.93 12.19
C TYR A 426 0.73 -21.99 11.66
N ASP A 427 1.52 -21.62 10.65
CA ASP A 427 2.57 -22.46 10.10
C ASP A 427 3.75 -22.55 11.10
N GLU A 428 4.09 -23.79 11.50
CA GLU A 428 5.16 -24.01 12.48
C GLU A 428 6.55 -23.64 11.94
N GLU A 429 6.78 -23.73 10.64
CA GLU A 429 8.09 -23.41 10.06
C GLU A 429 8.32 -21.90 10.07
N VAL A 430 7.28 -21.11 9.73
CA VAL A 430 7.32 -19.64 9.87
C VAL A 430 7.62 -19.25 11.31
N LEU A 431 6.96 -19.91 12.28
CA LEU A 431 7.17 -19.65 13.70
C LEU A 431 8.56 -20.08 14.18
N LYS A 432 9.09 -21.21 13.70
CA LYS A 432 10.45 -21.68 14.01
C LYS A 432 11.51 -20.74 13.47
N GLU A 433 11.36 -20.30 12.22
CA GLU A 433 12.26 -19.30 11.62
C GLU A 433 12.25 -17.98 12.41
N GLN A 434 11.07 -17.49 12.81
CA GLN A 434 10.95 -16.31 13.67
C GLN A 434 11.53 -16.52 15.07
N ARG A 435 11.45 -17.74 15.65
CA ARG A 435 12.06 -18.08 16.95
C ARG A 435 13.57 -18.19 16.87
N LYS A 436 14.14 -18.68 15.79
CA LYS A 436 15.59 -18.68 15.58
C LYS A 436 16.18 -17.27 15.67
N SER A 437 15.43 -16.24 15.30
CA SER A 437 15.86 -14.84 15.45
C SER A 437 15.89 -14.34 16.88
N THR A 438 15.04 -14.88 17.76
CA THR A 438 15.06 -14.58 19.22
C THR A 438 16.12 -15.40 19.94
N SER A 439 16.50 -16.53 19.37
CA SER A 439 17.58 -17.38 19.84
C SER A 439 18.92 -17.13 19.11
N THR A 440 19.11 -15.97 18.49
CA THR A 440 20.45 -15.47 18.09
C THR A 440 21.34 -15.07 19.30
N GLY A 441 21.00 -15.60 20.47
CA GLY A 441 21.94 -16.19 21.41
C GLY A 441 22.23 -17.62 20.96
N GLY A 442 23.06 -17.79 19.89
CA GLY A 442 23.87 -18.96 19.75
C GLY A 442 23.41 -20.14 18.87
N GLU A 443 23.58 -20.08 17.55
CA GLU A 443 24.50 -21.11 17.03
C GLU A 443 25.86 -20.75 17.60
N LYS A 444 26.33 -21.56 18.56
CA LYS A 444 27.68 -21.40 19.10
C LYS A 444 28.62 -21.51 17.93
N ASP A 445 29.35 -20.45 17.67
CA ASP A 445 30.40 -20.45 16.67
C ASP A 445 31.26 -21.71 16.95
N GLU A 446 31.70 -22.42 15.91
CA GLU A 446 32.53 -23.60 16.05
C GLU A 446 33.74 -23.36 16.97
N LEU A 447 34.17 -22.11 17.04
CA LEU A 447 35.28 -21.66 17.88
C LEU A 447 34.82 -21.11 19.24
N TYR A 448 33.53 -21.23 19.60
CA TYR A 448 32.98 -20.64 20.83
C TYR A 448 33.63 -21.20 22.08
N GLU A 449 33.73 -22.52 22.21
CA GLU A 449 34.33 -23.17 23.40
C GLU A 449 35.83 -22.85 23.56
N GLU A 450 36.54 -22.74 22.41
CA GLU A 450 37.93 -22.30 22.42
C GLU A 450 38.06 -20.83 22.80
N ALA A 451 37.14 -19.98 22.34
CA ALA A 451 37.10 -18.57 22.70
C ALA A 451 36.80 -18.36 24.21
N VAL A 452 35.85 -19.12 24.76
CA VAL A 452 35.54 -19.07 26.21
C VAL A 452 36.78 -19.41 27.03
N ARG A 453 37.50 -20.47 26.64
CA ARG A 453 38.74 -20.87 27.30
C ARG A 453 39.79 -19.76 27.26
N ILE A 454 40.05 -19.18 26.09
CA ILE A 454 41.03 -18.09 25.93
C ILE A 454 40.68 -16.90 26.83
N ILE A 455 39.40 -16.54 26.94
CA ILE A 455 38.92 -15.46 27.80
C ILE A 455 39.15 -15.79 29.27
N ILE A 456 38.80 -17.00 29.72
CA ILE A 456 38.94 -17.39 31.10
C ILE A 456 40.43 -17.58 31.47
N GLU A 457 41.25 -18.19 30.62
CA GLU A 457 42.69 -18.35 30.84
C GLU A 457 43.42 -17.00 30.90
N SER A 458 43.09 -16.08 29.99
CA SER A 458 43.72 -14.76 29.92
C SER A 458 43.21 -13.80 31.02
N ASN A 459 42.11 -14.14 31.66
CA ASN A 459 41.38 -13.28 32.61
C ASN A 459 41.04 -11.89 32.05
N GLN A 460 40.78 -11.82 30.74
CA GLN A 460 40.45 -10.59 30.04
C GLN A 460 39.39 -10.86 28.96
N ALA A 461 38.17 -10.37 29.18
CA ALA A 461 37.10 -10.50 28.22
C ALA A 461 37.10 -9.26 27.28
N SER A 462 37.84 -9.36 26.18
CA SER A 462 37.88 -8.30 25.17
C SER A 462 37.90 -8.86 23.73
N VAL A 463 37.24 -8.15 22.82
CA VAL A 463 37.22 -8.46 21.38
C VAL A 463 38.65 -8.55 20.83
N SER A 464 39.54 -7.64 21.27
CA SER A 464 40.92 -7.56 20.80
C SER A 464 41.75 -8.82 21.16
N ILE A 465 41.46 -9.50 22.27
CA ILE A 465 42.13 -10.75 22.64
C ILE A 465 41.72 -11.86 21.71
N LEU A 466 40.43 -12.01 21.44
CA LEU A 466 39.94 -13.02 20.49
C LEU A 466 40.48 -12.79 19.08
N GLN A 467 40.46 -11.54 18.61
CA GLN A 467 41.04 -11.20 17.30
C GLN A 467 42.53 -11.64 17.21
N ARG A 468 43.32 -11.33 18.24
CA ARG A 468 44.76 -11.60 18.23
C ARG A 468 45.09 -13.07 18.43
N ARG A 469 44.37 -13.76 19.32
CA ARG A 469 44.68 -15.17 19.66
C ARG A 469 44.11 -16.16 18.66
N MET A 470 42.89 -15.88 18.13
CA MET A 470 42.18 -16.77 17.22
C MET A 470 42.17 -16.30 15.78
N ARG A 471 42.84 -15.17 15.47
CA ARG A 471 42.88 -14.54 14.12
C ARG A 471 41.49 -14.29 13.53
N LEU A 472 40.54 -13.90 14.37
CA LEU A 472 39.16 -13.62 13.97
C LEU A 472 39.02 -12.17 13.50
N GLY A 473 38.09 -11.92 12.58
CA GLY A 473 37.64 -10.56 12.26
C GLY A 473 36.89 -9.94 13.44
N TYR A 474 36.87 -8.60 13.52
CA TYR A 474 36.23 -7.86 14.60
C TYR A 474 34.78 -8.29 14.84
N THR A 475 33.98 -8.38 13.78
CA THR A 475 32.54 -8.71 13.85
C THR A 475 32.31 -10.11 14.44
N ARG A 476 33.11 -11.10 14.04
CA ARG A 476 33.00 -12.48 14.55
C ARG A 476 33.43 -12.56 16.02
N ALA A 477 34.52 -11.93 16.38
CA ALA A 477 35.01 -11.88 17.76
C ALA A 477 34.07 -11.13 18.71
N ALA A 478 33.47 -10.01 18.26
CA ALA A 478 32.44 -9.28 19.01
C ALA A 478 31.20 -10.13 19.26
N ARG A 479 30.69 -10.82 18.21
CA ARG A 479 29.54 -11.72 18.33
C ARG A 479 29.77 -12.85 19.33
N ILE A 480 30.96 -13.45 19.36
CA ILE A 480 31.31 -14.49 20.32
C ILE A 480 31.25 -13.96 21.76
N ILE A 481 31.77 -12.75 22.01
CA ILE A 481 31.72 -12.14 23.36
C ILE A 481 30.28 -11.76 23.72
N ASP A 482 29.44 -11.33 22.79
CA ASP A 482 28.03 -11.03 23.08
C ASP A 482 27.24 -12.30 23.44
N VAL A 483 27.56 -13.44 22.84
CA VAL A 483 27.01 -14.73 23.25
C VAL A 483 27.48 -15.10 24.66
N MET A 484 28.76 -14.88 25.03
CA MET A 484 29.25 -15.10 26.40
C MET A 484 28.55 -14.20 27.41
N GLU A 485 28.19 -12.98 27.05
CA GLU A 485 27.38 -12.09 27.88
C GLU A 485 25.97 -12.65 28.10
N SER A 486 25.32 -13.10 27.02
CA SER A 486 23.97 -13.69 27.11
C SER A 486 23.91 -14.98 27.95
N GLU A 487 25.01 -15.75 27.99
CA GLU A 487 25.15 -16.95 28.84
C GLU A 487 25.62 -16.62 30.28
N GLY A 488 25.86 -15.34 30.61
CA GLY A 488 26.28 -14.91 31.92
C GLY A 488 27.74 -15.23 32.26
N LEU A 489 28.57 -15.56 31.27
CA LEU A 489 30.00 -15.82 31.45
C LEU A 489 30.80 -14.52 31.65
N VAL A 490 30.37 -13.45 30.95
CA VAL A 490 30.98 -12.12 31.03
C VAL A 490 29.92 -11.07 31.29
N GLY A 491 30.32 -9.96 31.92
CA GLY A 491 29.44 -8.82 32.20
C GLY A 491 29.17 -7.93 30.99
N PRO A 492 28.28 -6.93 31.12
CA PRO A 492 27.89 -6.03 30.05
C PRO A 492 29.06 -5.18 29.55
N TYR A 493 28.88 -4.61 28.33
CA TYR A 493 29.86 -3.75 27.71
C TYR A 493 30.06 -2.43 28.49
N GLU A 494 31.29 -2.18 28.99
CA GLU A 494 31.67 -0.98 29.76
C GLU A 494 32.58 -0.04 28.95
N GLY A 495 32.37 0.12 27.65
CA GLY A 495 33.18 0.99 26.80
C GLY A 495 34.54 0.40 26.42
N SER A 496 35.63 1.14 26.57
CA SER A 496 36.98 0.69 26.16
C SER A 496 37.65 -0.30 27.10
N LYS A 497 37.04 -0.63 28.25
CA LYS A 497 37.58 -1.58 29.24
C LYS A 497 37.18 -3.00 28.87
N PRO A 498 38.04 -4.01 29.18
CA PRO A 498 37.66 -5.43 29.12
C PRO A 498 36.42 -5.68 29.99
N ARG A 499 35.47 -6.50 29.53
CA ARG A 499 34.29 -6.89 30.30
C ARG A 499 34.71 -7.73 31.53
N LYS A 500 33.94 -7.67 32.58
CA LYS A 500 34.19 -8.50 33.79
C LYS A 500 33.82 -9.95 33.51
N ILE A 501 34.64 -10.89 33.99
CA ILE A 501 34.31 -12.32 33.98
C ILE A 501 33.48 -12.59 35.22
N LEU A 502 32.28 -13.19 35.05
CA LEU A 502 31.29 -13.42 36.11
C LEU A 502 31.36 -14.81 36.73
N VAL A 503 32.07 -15.75 36.09
CA VAL A 503 32.24 -17.11 36.56
C VAL A 503 33.55 -17.26 37.37
N ASP A 504 33.56 -18.18 38.39
CA ASP A 504 34.78 -18.51 39.11
C ASP A 504 35.75 -19.24 38.17
N ARG A 505 36.92 -18.60 37.93
CA ARG A 505 37.94 -19.09 37.01
C ARG A 505 38.48 -20.45 37.40
N GLN A 506 38.69 -20.71 38.69
CA GLN A 506 39.30 -21.96 39.17
C GLN A 506 38.33 -23.12 39.07
N GLU A 507 37.08 -22.88 39.38
CA GLU A 507 36.03 -23.88 39.29
C GLU A 507 35.74 -24.26 37.85
N TRP A 508 35.62 -23.26 36.95
CA TRP A 508 35.40 -23.49 35.52
C TRP A 508 36.54 -24.29 34.86
N LEU A 509 37.82 -23.94 35.16
CA LEU A 509 38.97 -24.64 34.61
C LEU A 509 39.05 -26.10 35.11
N LYS A 510 38.67 -26.40 36.35
CA LYS A 510 38.56 -27.77 36.85
C LYS A 510 37.49 -28.57 36.12
N GLU A 511 36.35 -27.97 35.88
CA GLU A 511 35.26 -28.61 35.11
C GLU A 511 35.65 -28.89 33.66
N ASP A 512 36.30 -27.93 32.98
CA ASP A 512 36.76 -28.09 31.59
C ASP A 512 37.82 -29.20 31.48
N MET A 513 38.77 -29.25 32.43
CA MET A 513 39.76 -30.34 32.49
C MET A 513 39.10 -31.70 32.75
N ALA A 514 38.11 -31.77 33.62
CA ALA A 514 37.37 -32.99 33.88
C ALA A 514 36.58 -33.48 32.66
N LYS A 515 35.93 -32.59 31.95
CA LYS A 515 35.21 -32.90 30.71
C LYS A 515 36.11 -33.43 29.58
N ARG A 516 37.39 -33.05 29.57
CA ARG A 516 38.39 -33.46 28.57
C ARG A 516 39.19 -34.72 28.94
N GLY A 517 38.98 -35.24 30.13
CA GLY A 517 39.72 -36.41 30.59
C GLY A 517 41.22 -36.15 30.85
N ILE A 518 41.61 -34.88 31.02
CA ILE A 518 42.97 -34.48 31.37
C ILE A 518 43.09 -34.47 32.89
N ARG A 519 43.85 -35.38 33.46
CA ARG A 519 44.17 -35.45 34.89
C ARG A 519 45.33 -34.54 35.24
#